data_3ff865182a4a7ed8d137c76ffc9024d7
#
_entry.id   3ff865182a4a7ed8d137c76ffc9024d7
#
_cell.length_a   1.000
_cell.length_b   1.000
_cell.length_c   1.000
_cell.angle_alpha   90.00
_cell.angle_beta   90.00
_cell.angle_gamma   90.00
#
_symmetry.space_group_name_H-M   'P 1'
#
loop_
_entity.id
_entity.type
_entity.pdbx_description
1 polymer ?
#
loop_
_entity_poly.entity_id
_entity_poly.type
_entity_poly.pdbx_seq_one_letter_code
_entity_poly.pdbx_strand_id
1 'polypeptide(L)'
;MKKILLSLLAMSAAVAISAQTNEMKVRVNKPGAQIQPTMYGIFIEDINFAADGGLYAELVKNRSFEFPNNRLQGWTVGGRLEVMNDGPFERNPHYVRLYYPGHPHKHTAMENNGFFGIGLKKGEQYRFSVWSRIP
;
A
#
# COMPACT_ATOMS: atom_id res chain seq x y z
N MET A 1 36.36 -43.19 -31.51
CA MET A 1 37.08 -43.15 -30.23
C MET A 1 37.59 -41.75 -29.86
N LYS A 2 38.29 -41.01 -30.73
CA LYS A 2 38.76 -39.64 -30.41
C LYS A 2 37.67 -38.62 -30.03
N LYS A 3 36.50 -38.69 -30.64
CA LYS A 3 35.35 -37.80 -30.36
C LYS A 3 34.69 -38.05 -29.00
N ILE A 4 34.65 -39.31 -28.57
CA ILE A 4 34.12 -39.70 -27.26
C ILE A 4 35.05 -39.29 -26.12
N LEU A 5 36.36 -39.35 -26.38
CA LEU A 5 37.35 -38.90 -25.38
C LEU A 5 37.31 -37.39 -25.19
N LEU A 6 37.05 -36.60 -26.24
CA LEU A 6 36.94 -35.14 -26.16
C LEU A 6 35.67 -34.72 -25.42
N SER A 7 34.57 -35.43 -25.61
CA SER A 7 33.32 -35.12 -24.91
C SER A 7 33.39 -35.48 -23.39
N LEU A 8 34.07 -36.55 -23.05
CA LEU A 8 34.33 -36.92 -21.66
C LEU A 8 35.25 -35.91 -20.96
N LEU A 9 36.29 -35.39 -21.68
CA LEU A 9 37.17 -34.35 -21.15
C LEU A 9 36.47 -33.01 -20.95
N ALA A 10 35.54 -32.62 -21.85
CA ALA A 10 34.72 -31.43 -21.72
C ALA A 10 33.71 -31.53 -20.58
N MET A 11 33.14 -32.71 -20.33
CA MET A 11 32.22 -32.96 -19.21
C MET A 11 32.95 -32.95 -17.84
N SER A 12 34.20 -33.43 -17.77
CA SER A 12 34.97 -33.35 -16.50
C SER A 12 35.43 -31.93 -16.17
N ALA A 13 35.63 -31.07 -17.17
CA ALA A 13 35.97 -29.66 -16.94
C ALA A 13 34.77 -28.84 -16.43
N ALA A 14 33.55 -29.23 -16.78
CA ALA A 14 32.34 -28.54 -16.30
C ALA A 14 31.99 -28.78 -14.81
N VAL A 15 32.54 -29.86 -14.20
CA VAL A 15 32.29 -30.20 -12.79
C VAL A 15 33.24 -29.44 -11.83
N ALA A 16 34.27 -28.77 -12.34
CA ALA A 16 35.23 -28.03 -11.54
C ALA A 16 34.88 -26.55 -11.27
N ILE A 17 33.60 -26.12 -11.53
CA ILE A 17 33.12 -24.83 -11.07
C ILE A 17 32.76 -24.97 -9.59
N SER A 18 33.75 -24.92 -8.73
CA SER A 18 33.55 -24.81 -7.29
C SER A 18 32.90 -23.44 -7.04
N ALA A 19 31.67 -23.44 -6.53
CA ALA A 19 31.07 -22.23 -6.01
C ALA A 19 32.01 -21.62 -4.97
N GLN A 20 32.49 -20.42 -5.23
CA GLN A 20 33.32 -19.68 -4.30
C GLN A 20 32.46 -19.37 -3.07
N THR A 21 32.76 -20.03 -1.97
CA THR A 21 32.11 -19.71 -0.67
C THR A 21 32.65 -18.37 -0.19
N ASN A 22 31.82 -17.33 -0.24
CA ASN A 22 32.16 -16.06 0.37
C ASN A 22 31.98 -16.16 1.89
N GLU A 23 33.09 -16.06 2.63
CA GLU A 23 33.06 -16.05 4.09
C GLU A 23 33.08 -14.60 4.59
N MET A 24 32.10 -14.20 5.37
CA MET A 24 32.09 -12.92 6.07
C MET A 24 32.44 -13.13 7.54
N LYS A 25 33.56 -12.58 7.99
CA LYS A 25 34.00 -12.60 9.40
C LYS A 25 33.63 -11.31 10.10
N VAL A 26 32.66 -11.38 11.00
CA VAL A 26 32.27 -10.23 11.86
C VAL A 26 33.04 -10.33 13.19
N ARG A 27 33.86 -9.33 13.50
CA ARG A 27 34.59 -9.25 14.76
C ARG A 27 33.86 -8.36 15.73
N VAL A 28 32.93 -8.92 16.48
CA VAL A 28 32.08 -8.17 17.44
C VAL A 28 32.85 -7.57 18.62
N ASN A 29 34.06 -8.09 18.92
CA ASN A 29 34.93 -7.60 19.99
C ASN A 29 35.90 -6.48 19.52
N LYS A 30 35.85 -6.08 18.27
CA LYS A 30 36.60 -4.95 17.73
C LYS A 30 35.63 -3.97 17.07
N PRO A 31 35.03 -3.03 17.83
CA PRO A 31 34.19 -2.03 17.25
C PRO A 31 34.97 -1.18 16.23
N GLY A 32 34.37 -0.91 15.09
CA GLY A 32 34.94 -0.02 14.07
C GLY A 32 34.71 1.45 14.37
N ALA A 33 34.58 2.26 13.35
CA ALA A 33 34.21 3.67 13.51
C ALA A 33 32.82 3.79 14.10
N GLN A 34 32.64 4.80 14.98
CA GLN A 34 31.34 5.11 15.55
C GLN A 34 30.37 5.54 14.44
N ILE A 35 29.22 4.88 14.37
CA ILE A 35 28.16 5.28 13.44
C ILE A 35 27.44 6.48 14.03
N GLN A 36 27.42 7.58 13.28
CA GLN A 36 26.75 8.80 13.71
C GLN A 36 25.21 8.61 13.66
N PRO A 37 24.45 9.23 14.58
CA PRO A 37 22.98 9.15 14.58
C PRO A 37 22.33 9.56 13.24
N THR A 38 22.96 10.46 12.50
CA THR A 38 22.51 10.92 11.19
C THR A 38 22.66 9.89 10.07
N MET A 39 23.36 8.77 10.32
CA MET A 39 23.50 7.67 9.36
C MET A 39 22.37 6.65 9.47
N TYR A 40 21.53 6.74 10.49
CA TYR A 40 20.34 5.92 10.63
C TYR A 40 19.16 6.61 9.95
N GLY A 41 18.44 5.87 9.16
CA GLY A 41 17.22 6.35 8.53
C GLY A 41 16.46 5.19 7.92
N ILE A 42 15.21 5.46 7.58
CA ILE A 42 14.39 4.57 6.79
C ILE A 42 13.88 5.34 5.57
N PHE A 43 13.88 4.67 4.44
CA PHE A 43 13.19 5.15 3.27
C PHE A 43 11.77 4.57 3.28
N ILE A 44 10.77 5.44 3.17
CA ILE A 44 9.36 5.03 3.06
C ILE A 44 8.83 5.57 1.76
N GLU A 45 8.33 4.69 0.94
CA GLU A 45 7.63 5.01 -0.30
C GLU A 45 6.31 4.25 -0.35
N ASP A 46 5.22 4.95 -0.69
CA ASP A 46 3.92 4.31 -0.80
C ASP A 46 3.72 3.71 -2.19
N ILE A 47 4.27 2.52 -2.38
CA ILE A 47 4.09 1.73 -3.60
C ILE A 47 2.99 0.70 -3.36
N ASN A 48 2.02 0.63 -4.28
CA ASN A 48 0.91 -0.35 -4.22
C ASN A 48 0.13 -0.32 -2.90
N PHE A 49 -0.08 0.87 -2.33
CA PHE A 49 -0.78 1.07 -1.06
C PHE A 49 -0.09 0.39 0.13
N ALA A 50 1.24 0.40 0.14
CA ALA A 50 2.01 -0.20 1.23
C ALA A 50 1.84 0.57 2.55
N ALA A 51 1.60 1.86 2.51
CA ALA A 51 1.35 2.69 3.69
C ALA A 51 -0.14 2.75 4.02
N ASP A 52 -0.94 3.46 3.22
CA ASP A 52 -2.40 3.56 3.41
C ASP A 52 -3.09 2.34 2.77
N GLY A 53 -3.80 1.56 3.57
CA GLY A 53 -4.32 0.24 3.18
C GLY A 53 -3.35 -0.93 3.41
N GLY A 54 -2.11 -0.64 3.85
CA GLY A 54 -1.10 -1.61 4.20
C GLY A 54 -0.69 -1.50 5.68
N LEU A 55 0.42 -0.81 5.99
CA LEU A 55 0.88 -0.58 7.37
C LEU A 55 -0.18 0.13 8.22
N TYR A 56 -0.89 1.08 7.66
CA TYR A 56 -2.09 1.66 8.24
C TYR A 56 -3.30 0.87 7.76
N ALA A 57 -3.91 0.10 8.65
CA ALA A 57 -4.97 -0.86 8.35
C ALA A 57 -6.34 -0.18 8.09
N GLU A 58 -6.36 0.83 7.24
CA GLU A 58 -7.56 1.49 6.76
C GLU A 58 -8.15 0.70 5.58
N LEU A 59 -9.44 0.46 5.60
CA LEU A 59 -10.13 -0.27 4.53
C LEU A 59 -10.86 0.66 3.55
N VAL A 60 -11.14 1.89 3.98
CA VAL A 60 -11.82 2.91 3.16
C VAL A 60 -10.81 3.78 2.45
N LYS A 61 -10.66 3.59 1.15
CA LYS A 61 -9.74 4.39 0.34
C LYS A 61 -10.22 5.83 0.23
N ASN A 62 -9.28 6.80 0.38
CA ASN A 62 -9.60 8.23 0.28
C ASN A 62 -10.77 8.64 1.19
N ARG A 63 -10.72 8.21 2.45
CA ARG A 63 -11.78 8.42 3.45
C ARG A 63 -12.06 9.89 3.77
N SER A 64 -11.07 10.75 3.54
CA SER A 64 -11.16 12.20 3.83
C SER A 64 -11.38 13.07 2.59
N PHE A 65 -11.48 12.49 1.39
CA PHE A 65 -11.63 13.22 0.13
C PHE A 65 -10.49 14.21 -0.16
N GLU A 66 -9.27 13.91 0.32
CA GLU A 66 -8.11 14.81 0.21
C GLU A 66 -7.16 14.47 -0.94
N PHE A 67 -7.46 13.47 -1.77
CA PHE A 67 -6.60 13.16 -2.91
C PHE A 67 -6.55 14.34 -3.90
N PRO A 68 -5.35 14.88 -4.20
CA PRO A 68 -5.23 16.17 -4.87
C PRO A 68 -5.77 16.20 -6.30
N ASN A 69 -5.60 15.12 -7.04
CA ASN A 69 -5.98 15.05 -8.45
C ASN A 69 -7.45 14.66 -8.67
N ASN A 70 -8.01 13.89 -7.74
CA ASN A 70 -9.41 13.46 -7.81
C ASN A 70 -9.94 13.21 -6.40
N ARG A 71 -10.72 14.14 -5.88
CA ARG A 71 -11.32 14.06 -4.54
C ARG A 71 -12.22 12.85 -4.33
N LEU A 72 -12.75 12.30 -5.39
CA LEU A 72 -13.60 11.10 -5.35
C LEU A 72 -12.88 9.83 -5.81
N GLN A 73 -11.57 9.86 -5.94
CA GLN A 73 -10.81 8.65 -6.28
C GLN A 73 -11.06 7.54 -5.23
N GLY A 74 -11.43 6.36 -5.69
CA GLY A 74 -11.81 5.23 -4.83
C GLY A 74 -13.28 5.19 -4.45
N TRP A 75 -14.09 6.15 -4.93
CA TRP A 75 -15.52 6.22 -4.72
C TRP A 75 -16.29 6.12 -6.02
N THR A 76 -17.28 5.25 -6.06
CA THR A 76 -18.28 5.19 -7.13
C THR A 76 -19.51 5.92 -6.65
N VAL A 77 -20.07 6.76 -7.51
CA VAL A 77 -21.18 7.66 -7.13
C VAL A 77 -22.37 7.40 -8.01
N GLY A 78 -23.52 7.23 -7.38
CA GLY A 78 -24.83 7.24 -8.01
C GLY A 78 -25.69 8.41 -7.48
N GLY A 79 -26.21 9.22 -8.40
CA GLY A 79 -27.03 10.39 -8.03
C GLY A 79 -26.22 11.69 -7.97
N ARG A 80 -26.80 12.70 -7.28
CA ARG A 80 -26.20 14.04 -7.17
C ARG A 80 -25.42 14.20 -5.87
N LEU A 81 -24.15 14.61 -6.00
CA LEU A 81 -23.33 15.02 -4.87
C LEU A 81 -22.45 16.21 -5.21
N GLU A 82 -21.90 16.83 -4.20
CA GLU A 82 -20.89 17.90 -4.31
C GLU A 82 -19.79 17.67 -3.28
N VAL A 83 -18.54 17.92 -3.66
CA VAL A 83 -17.42 17.94 -2.72
C VAL A 83 -17.27 19.36 -2.19
N MET A 84 -17.41 19.50 -0.89
CA MET A 84 -17.30 20.76 -0.15
C MET A 84 -15.94 20.85 0.53
N ASN A 85 -15.52 22.07 0.91
CA ASN A 85 -14.21 22.33 1.52
C ASN A 85 -14.29 23.17 2.81
N ASP A 86 -15.47 23.28 3.38
CA ASP A 86 -15.75 24.04 4.61
C ASP A 86 -16.10 23.11 5.79
N GLY A 87 -15.47 21.93 5.82
CA GLY A 87 -15.65 20.93 6.87
C GLY A 87 -15.01 21.33 8.20
N PRO A 88 -15.31 20.58 9.28
CA PRO A 88 -14.92 20.96 10.65
C PRO A 88 -13.44 20.72 10.96
N PHE A 89 -12.71 20.07 10.08
CA PHE A 89 -11.31 19.69 10.31
C PHE A 89 -10.37 20.52 9.43
N GLU A 90 -9.53 21.33 10.02
CA GLU A 90 -8.60 22.23 9.33
C GLU A 90 -7.69 21.50 8.32
N ARG A 91 -7.16 20.34 8.70
CA ARG A 91 -6.25 19.56 7.84
C ARG A 91 -6.95 18.69 6.81
N ASN A 92 -8.24 18.39 7.04
CA ASN A 92 -9.08 17.59 6.16
C ASN A 92 -10.43 18.29 6.00
N PRO A 93 -10.48 19.44 5.29
CA PRO A 93 -11.68 20.24 5.19
C PRO A 93 -12.72 19.68 4.21
N HIS A 94 -12.32 18.70 3.38
CA HIS A 94 -13.24 18.21 2.37
C HIS A 94 -14.24 17.20 2.94
N TYR A 95 -15.46 17.32 2.49
CA TYR A 95 -16.53 16.37 2.75
C TYR A 95 -17.48 16.32 1.56
N VAL A 96 -18.35 15.33 1.54
CA VAL A 96 -19.33 15.14 0.47
C VAL A 96 -20.71 15.52 0.95
N ARG A 97 -21.39 16.38 0.20
CA ARG A 97 -22.81 16.69 0.35
C ARG A 97 -23.61 15.81 -0.60
N LEU A 98 -24.43 14.95 -0.07
CA LEU A 98 -25.34 14.10 -0.83
C LEU A 98 -26.70 14.79 -0.93
N TYR A 99 -27.27 14.81 -2.11
CA TYR A 99 -28.61 15.38 -2.34
C TYR A 99 -29.63 14.27 -2.44
N TYR A 100 -30.58 14.26 -1.54
CA TYR A 100 -31.73 13.36 -1.62
C TYR A 100 -32.69 13.84 -2.72
N PRO A 101 -32.98 13.03 -3.72
CA PRO A 101 -33.80 13.46 -4.87
C PRO A 101 -35.31 13.58 -4.56
N GLY A 102 -35.75 13.30 -3.33
CA GLY A 102 -37.15 13.39 -2.93
C GLY A 102 -38.06 12.33 -3.56
N HIS A 103 -37.52 11.30 -4.14
CA HIS A 103 -38.27 10.25 -4.83
C HIS A 103 -37.94 8.86 -4.29
N PRO A 104 -38.90 8.01 -3.93
CA PRO A 104 -38.66 6.73 -3.27
C PRO A 104 -37.85 5.72 -4.09
N HIS A 105 -37.79 5.87 -5.41
CA HIS A 105 -37.05 4.96 -6.31
C HIS A 105 -35.76 5.58 -6.87
N LYS A 106 -35.38 6.77 -6.39
CA LYS A 106 -34.10 7.40 -6.75
C LYS A 106 -33.26 7.59 -5.51
N HIS A 107 -32.06 7.05 -5.52
CA HIS A 107 -31.14 7.15 -4.38
C HIS A 107 -29.86 7.84 -4.83
N THR A 108 -29.33 8.70 -3.98
CA THR A 108 -27.94 9.11 -4.06
C THR A 108 -27.16 8.17 -3.17
N ALA A 109 -26.17 7.51 -3.74
CA ALA A 109 -25.36 6.52 -3.06
C ALA A 109 -23.88 6.74 -3.35
N MET A 110 -23.06 6.33 -2.42
CA MET A 110 -21.61 6.25 -2.59
C MET A 110 -21.15 4.85 -2.20
N GLU A 111 -20.29 4.29 -3.02
CA GLU A 111 -19.63 3.00 -2.76
C GLU A 111 -18.13 3.20 -2.75
N ASN A 112 -17.45 2.68 -1.73
CA ASN A 112 -16.01 2.70 -1.65
C ASN A 112 -15.41 1.39 -2.14
N ASN A 113 -14.49 1.48 -3.09
CA ASN A 113 -13.87 0.31 -3.70
C ASN A 113 -12.71 -0.26 -2.87
N GLY A 114 -12.36 0.38 -1.74
CA GLY A 114 -11.26 -0.03 -0.90
C GLY A 114 -9.90 -0.01 -1.60
N PHE A 115 -8.99 -0.84 -1.11
CA PHE A 115 -7.67 -1.06 -1.68
C PHE A 115 -7.65 -2.46 -2.34
N PHE A 116 -8.01 -2.53 -3.63
CA PHE A 116 -8.27 -3.80 -4.35
C PHE A 116 -9.47 -4.59 -3.79
N GLY A 117 -10.49 -3.90 -3.31
CA GLY A 117 -11.63 -4.42 -2.57
C GLY A 117 -11.49 -4.21 -1.06
N ILE A 118 -12.58 -4.50 -0.34
CA ILE A 118 -12.60 -4.51 1.13
C ILE A 118 -12.59 -5.97 1.58
N GLY A 119 -11.42 -6.44 1.98
CA GLY A 119 -11.24 -7.80 2.47
C GLY A 119 -11.78 -7.96 3.90
N LEU A 120 -12.75 -8.85 4.08
CA LEU A 120 -13.26 -9.21 5.40
C LEU A 120 -12.88 -10.66 5.73
N LYS A 121 -12.37 -10.90 6.93
CA LYS A 121 -11.97 -12.21 7.41
C LYS A 121 -12.96 -12.70 8.46
N LYS A 122 -13.41 -13.94 8.33
CA LYS A 122 -14.35 -14.56 9.28
C LYS A 122 -13.75 -14.58 10.69
N GLY A 123 -14.51 -14.10 11.66
CA GLY A 123 -14.13 -14.08 13.07
C GLY A 123 -13.39 -12.83 13.53
N GLU A 124 -13.00 -11.94 12.61
CA GLU A 124 -12.39 -10.65 12.95
C GLU A 124 -13.44 -9.58 13.24
N GLN A 125 -13.06 -8.60 14.07
CA GLN A 125 -13.91 -7.47 14.39
C GLN A 125 -13.49 -6.25 13.56
N TYR A 126 -14.47 -5.58 12.99
CA TYR A 126 -14.29 -4.37 12.20
C TYR A 126 -15.05 -3.22 12.82
N ARG A 127 -14.45 -2.03 12.82
CA ARG A 127 -15.09 -0.79 13.26
C ARG A 127 -15.28 0.13 12.06
N PHE A 128 -16.50 0.56 11.84
CA PHE A 128 -16.80 1.61 10.88
C PHE A 128 -17.29 2.86 11.62
N SER A 129 -16.78 4.03 11.23
CA SER A 129 -17.21 5.32 11.77
C SER A 129 -17.29 6.36 10.66
N VAL A 130 -18.28 7.24 10.76
CA VAL A 130 -18.46 8.34 9.81
C VAL A 130 -18.97 9.57 10.54
N TRP A 131 -18.47 10.73 10.15
CA TRP A 131 -19.00 12.00 10.56
C TRP A 131 -20.09 12.42 9.59
N SER A 132 -21.26 12.73 10.08
CA SER A 132 -22.40 13.16 9.26
C SER A 132 -23.10 14.34 9.88
N ARG A 133 -23.68 15.19 9.02
CA ARG A 133 -24.50 16.32 9.38
C ARG A 133 -25.75 16.31 8.50
N ILE A 134 -26.90 16.49 9.12
CA ILE A 134 -28.16 16.76 8.42
C ILE A 134 -28.41 18.26 8.57
N PRO A 135 -28.61 19.01 7.49
CA PRO A 135 -28.88 20.45 7.53
C PRO A 135 -30.23 20.79 8.20
#